data_07389d7a84225157be5aaf3858e7808b
#
_entry.id   07389d7a84225157be5aaf3858e7808b
#
_cell.length_a   1.000
_cell.length_b   1.000
_cell.length_c   1.000
_cell.angle_alpha   90.00
_cell.angle_beta   90.00
_cell.angle_gamma   90.00
#
_symmetry.space_group_name_H-M   'P 1'
#
loop_
_entity.id
_entity.type
_entity.pdbx_description
1 polymer ?
#
loop_
_entity_poly.entity_id
_entity_poly.type
_entity_poly.pdbx_seq_one_letter_code
_entity_poly.pdbx_strand_id
1 'polypeptide(L)'
;MNNRTEIIRKRYDRVAKIYDLMEKPMEASKLSNWRKEAIKELYGDVLEVGVGTGKNVEYYPENLKVTGIDFSSKMLKKARQKAQNLNKEIRLLQMDAQNMEFEDNSFDSVLTTCVFCSVPDPVKGLKEIKRVCKENGKIIMIEHVRSERQLIGTLMDIFNPIFVGAYGANINRRTVSNIKSAGFKNIQVTDLWLDIVKKIVIVNSFS
;
A
#
# COMPACT_ATOMS: atom_id res chain seq x y z
N MET A 1 -14.98 9.11 7.20
CA MET A 1 -14.65 8.76 5.80
C MET A 1 -15.39 9.71 4.86
N ASN A 2 -14.75 10.18 3.78
CA ASN A 2 -15.44 11.01 2.79
C ASN A 2 -16.23 10.14 1.79
N ASN A 3 -17.12 10.75 0.98
CA ASN A 3 -17.98 10.05 0.04
C ASN A 3 -17.18 9.21 -1.02
N ARG A 4 -16.00 9.68 -1.45
CA ARG A 4 -15.16 8.95 -2.41
C ARG A 4 -14.55 7.69 -1.80
N THR A 5 -14.05 7.77 -0.57
CA THR A 5 -13.53 6.59 0.16
C THR A 5 -14.63 5.53 0.32
N GLU A 6 -15.85 5.93 0.64
CA GLU A 6 -16.97 5.02 0.81
C GLU A 6 -17.34 4.29 -0.50
N ILE A 7 -17.31 4.99 -1.63
CA ILE A 7 -17.55 4.37 -2.95
C ILE A 7 -16.48 3.32 -3.26
N ILE A 8 -15.21 3.65 -3.03
CA ILE A 8 -14.09 2.72 -3.27
C ILE A 8 -14.18 1.55 -2.31
N ARG A 9 -14.46 1.77 -1.01
CA ARG A 9 -14.67 0.71 -0.03
C ARG A 9 -15.73 -0.29 -0.48
N LYS A 10 -16.89 0.18 -0.95
CA LYS A 10 -17.96 -0.68 -1.46
C LYS A 10 -17.51 -1.53 -2.67
N ARG A 11 -16.65 -1.00 -3.53
CA ARG A 11 -16.09 -1.75 -4.66
C ARG A 11 -15.16 -2.86 -4.16
N TYR A 12 -14.23 -2.56 -3.26
CA TYR A 12 -13.34 -3.56 -2.67
C TYR A 12 -14.11 -4.61 -1.86
N ASP A 13 -15.12 -4.23 -1.10
CA ASP A 13 -16.01 -5.15 -0.40
C ASP A 13 -16.75 -6.12 -1.36
N ARG A 14 -17.07 -5.66 -2.57
CA ARG A 14 -17.71 -6.49 -3.61
C ARG A 14 -16.75 -7.52 -4.18
N VAL A 15 -15.53 -7.11 -4.48
CA VAL A 15 -14.53 -7.98 -5.12
C VAL A 15 -13.73 -8.79 -4.11
N ALA A 16 -13.81 -8.52 -2.80
CA ALA A 16 -13.04 -9.19 -1.77
C ALA A 16 -13.09 -10.73 -1.86
N LYS A 17 -14.22 -11.32 -2.29
CA LYS A 17 -14.36 -12.78 -2.42
C LYS A 17 -13.47 -13.38 -3.52
N ILE A 18 -13.30 -12.65 -4.62
CA ILE A 18 -12.58 -13.11 -5.83
C ILE A 18 -11.23 -12.41 -6.00
N TYR A 19 -10.93 -11.45 -5.12
CA TYR A 19 -9.74 -10.59 -5.21
C TYR A 19 -8.44 -11.41 -5.32
N ASP A 20 -8.28 -12.39 -4.43
CA ASP A 20 -7.11 -13.26 -4.42
C ASP A 20 -6.98 -14.10 -5.70
N LEU A 21 -8.11 -14.53 -6.29
CA LEU A 21 -8.13 -15.27 -7.54
C LEU A 21 -7.73 -14.37 -8.71
N MET A 22 -8.19 -13.12 -8.72
CA MET A 22 -7.89 -12.15 -9.78
C MET A 22 -6.41 -11.73 -9.77
N GLU A 23 -5.81 -11.61 -8.59
CA GLU A 23 -4.39 -11.23 -8.45
C GLU A 23 -3.43 -12.43 -8.56
N LYS A 24 -3.95 -13.67 -8.54
CA LYS A 24 -3.14 -14.90 -8.53
C LYS A 24 -2.05 -14.95 -9.61
N PRO A 25 -2.29 -14.56 -10.88
CA PRO A 25 -1.25 -14.56 -11.91
C PRO A 25 -0.10 -13.59 -11.61
N MET A 26 -0.42 -12.42 -11.05
CA MET A 26 0.56 -11.38 -10.73
C MET A 26 1.37 -11.74 -9.48
N GLU A 27 0.73 -12.30 -8.46
CA GLU A 27 1.39 -12.83 -7.26
C GLU A 27 2.32 -14.00 -7.59
N ALA A 28 1.88 -14.94 -8.43
CA ALA A 28 2.65 -16.12 -8.81
C ALA A 28 3.91 -15.77 -9.61
N SER A 29 3.98 -14.59 -10.24
CA SER A 29 5.11 -14.22 -11.09
C SER A 29 6.31 -13.67 -10.30
N LYS A 30 6.18 -12.46 -9.79
CA LYS A 30 7.30 -11.74 -9.16
C LYS A 30 6.91 -10.96 -7.90
N LEU A 31 5.62 -10.62 -7.73
CA LEU A 31 5.17 -9.72 -6.67
C LEU A 31 5.43 -10.31 -5.27
N SER A 32 5.24 -11.62 -5.10
CA SER A 32 5.54 -12.32 -3.84
C SER A 32 7.02 -12.19 -3.43
N ASN A 33 7.94 -12.28 -4.38
CA ASN A 33 9.37 -12.10 -4.09
C ASN A 33 9.69 -10.65 -3.72
N TRP A 34 9.11 -9.68 -4.41
CA TRP A 34 9.29 -8.27 -4.08
C TRP A 34 8.75 -7.93 -2.69
N ARG A 35 7.61 -8.51 -2.28
CA ARG A 35 7.06 -8.41 -0.92
C ARG A 35 8.03 -8.94 0.12
N LYS A 36 8.57 -10.16 -0.10
CA LYS A 36 9.57 -10.76 0.79
C LYS A 36 10.79 -9.88 0.97
N GLU A 37 11.36 -9.38 -0.14
CA GLU A 37 12.54 -8.52 -0.07
C GLU A 37 12.24 -7.17 0.63
N ALA A 38 11.08 -6.58 0.39
CA ALA A 38 10.68 -5.36 1.08
C ALA A 38 10.53 -5.58 2.59
N ILE A 39 9.93 -6.70 3.01
CA ILE A 39 9.71 -7.02 4.42
C ILE A 39 11.02 -7.27 5.17
N LYS A 40 12.05 -7.84 4.53
CA LYS A 40 13.37 -8.02 5.14
C LYS A 40 14.05 -6.71 5.58
N GLU A 41 13.65 -5.60 4.99
CA GLU A 41 14.20 -4.28 5.30
C GLU A 41 13.44 -3.53 6.40
N LEU A 42 12.33 -4.10 6.89
CA LEU A 42 11.54 -3.53 7.97
C LEU A 42 12.17 -3.84 9.33
N TYR A 43 11.91 -2.99 10.30
CA TYR A 43 12.37 -3.17 11.68
C TYR A 43 11.39 -2.52 12.67
N GLY A 44 11.43 -2.99 13.92
CA GLY A 44 10.71 -2.42 15.06
C GLY A 44 9.19 -2.56 14.98
N ASP A 45 8.50 -1.49 15.35
CA ASP A 45 7.05 -1.37 15.25
C ASP A 45 6.69 -0.99 13.81
N VAL A 46 5.97 -1.88 13.11
CA VAL A 46 5.68 -1.77 11.69
C VAL A 46 4.20 -1.44 11.46
N LEU A 47 3.93 -0.44 10.63
CA LEU A 47 2.60 -0.17 10.09
C LEU A 47 2.52 -0.67 8.64
N GLU A 48 1.62 -1.61 8.35
CA GLU A 48 1.21 -1.93 6.98
C GLU A 48 -0.06 -1.15 6.64
N VAL A 49 0.04 -0.22 5.69
CA VAL A 49 -1.11 0.54 5.18
C VAL A 49 -1.70 -0.19 3.98
N GLY A 50 -3.00 -0.49 4.02
CA GLY A 50 -3.70 -1.23 2.99
C GLY A 50 -3.36 -2.72 3.00
N VAL A 51 -3.47 -3.38 4.17
CA VAL A 51 -3.14 -4.80 4.34
C VAL A 51 -3.97 -5.74 3.45
N GLY A 52 -5.13 -5.29 2.97
CA GLY A 52 -6.00 -6.04 2.08
C GLY A 52 -6.42 -7.40 2.66
N THR A 53 -6.25 -8.45 1.87
CA THR A 53 -6.51 -9.84 2.28
C THR A 53 -5.37 -10.48 3.07
N GLY A 54 -4.33 -9.70 3.42
CA GLY A 54 -3.20 -10.16 4.22
C GLY A 54 -2.12 -10.90 3.42
N LYS A 55 -1.82 -10.47 2.20
CA LYS A 55 -0.82 -11.14 1.34
C LYS A 55 0.59 -11.09 1.89
N ASN A 56 0.91 -10.08 2.71
CA ASN A 56 2.21 -9.95 3.36
C ASN A 56 2.33 -10.77 4.65
N VAL A 57 1.21 -11.21 5.23
CA VAL A 57 1.16 -11.87 6.55
C VAL A 57 2.12 -13.06 6.67
N GLU A 58 2.23 -13.86 5.63
CA GLU A 58 3.08 -15.05 5.61
C GLU A 58 4.59 -14.73 5.66
N TYR A 59 4.98 -13.51 5.27
CA TYR A 59 6.39 -13.12 5.16
C TYR A 59 6.93 -12.40 6.40
N TYR A 60 6.06 -11.93 7.31
CA TYR A 60 6.52 -11.24 8.50
C TYR A 60 7.25 -12.18 9.45
N PRO A 61 8.49 -11.87 9.83
CA PRO A 61 9.21 -12.60 10.87
C PRO A 61 8.63 -12.29 12.25
N GLU A 62 8.84 -13.16 13.23
CA GLU A 62 8.24 -13.07 14.57
C GLU A 62 8.75 -11.88 15.40
N ASN A 63 9.93 -11.37 15.08
CA ASN A 63 10.53 -10.24 15.79
C ASN A 63 9.95 -8.88 15.41
N LEU A 64 9.04 -8.79 14.42
CA LEU A 64 8.36 -7.55 14.07
C LEU A 64 7.01 -7.44 14.76
N LYS A 65 6.72 -6.28 15.34
CA LYS A 65 5.37 -5.94 15.80
C LYS A 65 4.60 -5.28 14.68
N VAL A 66 3.68 -6.01 14.05
CA VAL A 66 2.98 -5.53 12.88
C VAL A 66 1.56 -5.08 13.23
N THR A 67 1.24 -3.84 12.85
CA THR A 67 -0.11 -3.31 12.81
C THR A 67 -0.49 -3.10 11.34
N GLY A 68 -1.57 -3.76 10.88
CA GLY A 68 -2.10 -3.60 9.54
C GLY A 68 -3.41 -2.81 9.56
N ILE A 69 -3.56 -1.85 8.64
CA ILE A 69 -4.81 -1.13 8.46
C ILE A 69 -5.38 -1.34 7.06
N ASP A 70 -6.70 -1.39 6.98
CA ASP A 70 -7.44 -1.36 5.72
C ASP A 70 -8.80 -0.71 5.94
N PHE A 71 -9.32 0.00 4.93
CA PHE A 71 -10.64 0.64 5.03
C PHE A 71 -11.80 -0.34 4.80
N SER A 72 -11.54 -1.53 4.23
CA SER A 72 -12.52 -2.58 3.97
C SER A 72 -12.56 -3.62 5.09
N SER A 73 -13.67 -3.71 5.79
CA SER A 73 -13.91 -4.74 6.81
C SER A 73 -13.88 -6.16 6.24
N LYS A 74 -14.28 -6.33 4.98
CA LYS A 74 -14.28 -7.65 4.32
C LYS A 74 -12.87 -8.10 3.94
N MET A 75 -12.00 -7.18 3.54
CA MET A 75 -10.58 -7.47 3.34
C MET A 75 -9.93 -7.87 4.67
N LEU A 76 -10.13 -7.09 5.72
CA LEU A 76 -9.62 -7.39 7.06
C LEU A 76 -10.10 -8.72 7.62
N LYS A 77 -11.34 -9.13 7.32
CA LYS A 77 -11.83 -10.45 7.73
C LYS A 77 -10.97 -11.56 7.14
N LYS A 78 -10.59 -11.46 5.86
CA LYS A 78 -9.69 -12.43 5.21
C LYS A 78 -8.27 -12.37 5.78
N ALA A 79 -7.76 -11.16 6.02
CA ALA A 79 -6.44 -10.98 6.62
C ALA A 79 -6.37 -11.63 8.02
N ARG A 80 -7.41 -11.43 8.86
CA ARG A 80 -7.49 -12.09 10.18
C ARG A 80 -7.51 -13.62 10.06
N GLN A 81 -8.31 -14.16 9.16
CA GLN A 81 -8.36 -15.61 8.93
C GLN A 81 -7.02 -16.14 8.46
N LYS A 82 -6.32 -15.43 7.57
CA LYS A 82 -4.99 -15.81 7.11
C LYS A 82 -3.96 -15.76 8.24
N ALA A 83 -3.97 -14.70 9.07
CA ALA A 83 -3.09 -14.58 10.22
C ALA A 83 -3.30 -15.73 11.22
N GLN A 84 -4.56 -16.07 11.54
CA GLN A 84 -4.92 -17.19 12.41
C GLN A 84 -4.42 -18.52 11.83
N ASN A 85 -4.64 -18.79 10.55
CA ASN A 85 -4.20 -20.03 9.89
C ASN A 85 -2.67 -20.21 9.89
N LEU A 86 -1.93 -19.09 9.92
CA LEU A 86 -0.47 -19.06 9.93
C LEU A 86 0.14 -18.88 11.34
N ASN A 87 -0.71 -18.83 12.39
CA ASN A 87 -0.31 -18.55 13.77
C ASN A 87 0.54 -17.25 13.89
N LYS A 88 0.17 -16.20 13.13
CA LYS A 88 0.85 -14.89 13.16
C LYS A 88 0.08 -13.89 14.01
N GLU A 89 0.78 -13.26 14.95
CA GLU A 89 0.24 -12.17 15.76
C GLU A 89 0.37 -10.84 15.02
N ILE A 90 -0.74 -10.37 14.45
CA ILE A 90 -0.81 -9.09 13.74
C ILE A 90 -2.04 -8.33 14.23
N ARG A 91 -1.85 -7.09 14.63
CA ARG A 91 -2.96 -6.20 15.01
C ARG A 91 -3.62 -5.65 13.73
N LEU A 92 -4.89 -5.97 13.49
CA LEU A 92 -5.61 -5.58 12.29
C LEU A 92 -6.76 -4.63 12.61
N LEU A 93 -6.71 -3.40 12.07
CA LEU A 93 -7.64 -2.31 12.36
C LEU A 93 -8.33 -1.80 11.09
N GLN A 94 -9.62 -1.49 11.18
CA GLN A 94 -10.33 -0.81 10.11
C GLN A 94 -10.07 0.68 10.20
N MET A 95 -9.38 1.25 9.21
CA MET A 95 -8.95 2.65 9.23
C MET A 95 -8.76 3.19 7.81
N ASP A 96 -9.01 4.48 7.62
CA ASP A 96 -8.72 5.20 6.37
C ASP A 96 -7.27 5.73 6.41
N ALA A 97 -6.47 5.38 5.41
CA ALA A 97 -5.10 5.87 5.27
C ALA A 97 -4.99 7.40 5.20
N GLN A 98 -6.09 8.09 4.89
CA GLN A 98 -6.14 9.56 4.83
C GLN A 98 -6.45 10.23 6.18
N ASN A 99 -6.73 9.44 7.21
CA ASN A 99 -7.03 9.92 8.57
C ASN A 99 -6.76 8.79 9.56
N MET A 100 -5.50 8.65 9.96
CA MET A 100 -5.07 7.58 10.84
C MET A 100 -5.20 7.99 12.32
N GLU A 101 -5.82 7.12 13.12
CA GLU A 101 -6.02 7.30 14.56
C GLU A 101 -4.82 6.80 15.37
N PHE A 102 -3.61 7.12 14.91
CA PHE A 102 -2.36 6.88 15.61
C PHE A 102 -1.71 8.20 16.01
N GLU A 103 -0.95 8.17 17.08
CA GLU A 103 -0.11 9.30 17.48
C GLU A 103 1.01 9.54 16.47
N ASP A 104 1.58 10.74 16.49
CA ASP A 104 2.76 11.07 15.71
C ASP A 104 3.93 10.19 16.13
N ASN A 105 4.81 9.84 15.20
CA ASN A 105 6.03 9.08 15.49
C ASN A 105 5.79 7.73 16.17
N SER A 106 4.73 7.00 15.79
CA SER A 106 4.37 5.72 16.41
C SER A 106 5.12 4.52 15.85
N PHE A 107 5.57 4.58 14.59
CA PHE A 107 6.11 3.42 13.88
C PHE A 107 7.55 3.61 13.41
N ASP A 108 8.37 2.58 13.58
CA ASP A 108 9.76 2.56 13.10
C ASP A 108 9.83 2.33 11.59
N SER A 109 8.89 1.53 11.08
CA SER A 109 8.80 1.25 9.64
C SER A 109 7.35 1.31 9.15
N VAL A 110 7.17 1.74 7.89
CA VAL A 110 5.86 1.70 7.20
C VAL A 110 6.00 0.95 5.89
N LEU A 111 5.04 0.05 5.62
CA LEU A 111 4.96 -0.71 4.37
C LEU A 111 3.67 -0.40 3.63
N THR A 112 3.75 -0.22 2.31
CA THR A 112 2.59 -0.24 1.41
C THR A 112 2.86 -1.13 0.22
N THR A 113 1.86 -1.88 -0.25
CA THR A 113 1.98 -2.71 -1.44
C THR A 113 0.72 -2.61 -2.30
N CYS A 114 0.81 -1.89 -3.42
CA CYS A 114 -0.27 -1.63 -4.37
C CYS A 114 -1.49 -0.93 -3.74
N VAL A 115 -1.27 0.09 -2.91
CA VAL A 115 -2.30 0.79 -2.14
C VAL A 115 -2.67 2.13 -2.74
N PHE A 116 -1.66 2.94 -3.07
CA PHE A 116 -1.88 4.34 -3.44
C PHE A 116 -2.56 4.53 -4.80
N CYS A 117 -2.70 3.48 -5.60
CA CYS A 117 -3.58 3.47 -6.75
C CYS A 117 -5.06 3.67 -6.39
N SER A 118 -5.48 3.27 -5.17
CA SER A 118 -6.87 3.26 -4.70
C SER A 118 -7.19 4.36 -3.67
N VAL A 119 -6.18 5.01 -3.09
CA VAL A 119 -6.40 6.10 -2.13
C VAL A 119 -6.96 7.32 -2.86
N PRO A 120 -8.13 7.88 -2.45
CA PRO A 120 -8.77 9.02 -3.12
C PRO A 120 -7.91 10.27 -3.16
N ASP A 121 -7.33 10.65 -2.02
CA ASP A 121 -6.33 11.72 -1.90
C ASP A 121 -4.98 11.11 -1.46
N PRO A 122 -4.13 10.75 -2.42
CA PRO A 122 -2.86 10.10 -2.11
C PRO A 122 -1.89 11.02 -1.35
N VAL A 123 -1.94 12.32 -1.59
CA VAL A 123 -1.07 13.27 -0.87
C VAL A 123 -1.46 13.35 0.60
N LYS A 124 -2.75 13.35 0.90
CA LYS A 124 -3.24 13.32 2.29
C LYS A 124 -2.83 12.04 2.99
N GLY A 125 -2.99 10.87 2.35
CA GLY A 125 -2.57 9.59 2.91
C GLY A 125 -1.05 9.53 3.14
N LEU A 126 -0.26 10.07 2.22
CA LEU A 126 1.21 10.14 2.35
C LEU A 126 1.64 11.09 3.49
N LYS A 127 0.92 12.21 3.71
CA LYS A 127 1.16 13.09 4.87
C LYS A 127 0.86 12.38 6.19
N GLU A 128 -0.18 11.55 6.25
CA GLU A 128 -0.47 10.72 7.41
C GLU A 128 0.64 9.68 7.65
N ILE A 129 1.12 9.00 6.59
CA ILE A 129 2.29 8.12 6.70
C ILE A 129 3.50 8.87 7.26
N LYS A 130 3.76 10.09 6.76
CA LYS A 130 4.86 10.93 7.25
C LYS A 130 4.71 11.25 8.73
N ARG A 131 3.51 11.57 9.19
CA ARG A 131 3.20 11.91 10.57
C ARG A 131 3.39 10.74 11.53
N VAL A 132 2.86 9.56 11.17
CA VAL A 132 2.89 8.39 12.06
C VAL A 132 4.22 7.64 12.04
N CYS A 133 5.04 7.81 11.01
CA CYS A 133 6.38 7.25 10.93
C CYS A 133 7.35 8.11 11.75
N LYS A 134 8.16 7.49 12.58
CA LYS A 134 9.18 8.17 13.39
C LYS A 134 10.17 8.94 12.52
N GLU A 135 10.82 9.94 13.11
CA GLU A 135 11.98 10.58 12.49
C GLU A 135 13.07 9.53 12.25
N ASN A 136 13.68 9.56 11.07
CA ASN A 136 14.61 8.55 10.56
C ASN A 136 14.00 7.15 10.38
N GLY A 137 12.69 6.99 10.58
CA GLY A 137 11.97 5.77 10.27
C GLY A 137 11.95 5.47 8.77
N LYS A 138 11.81 4.21 8.42
CA LYS A 138 11.84 3.73 7.03
C LYS A 138 10.44 3.52 6.48
N ILE A 139 10.17 4.06 5.30
CA ILE A 139 8.94 3.82 4.56
C ILE A 139 9.30 3.06 3.29
N ILE A 140 8.68 1.89 3.08
CA ILE A 140 8.90 1.07 1.90
C ILE A 140 7.56 0.92 1.16
N MET A 141 7.58 1.24 -0.12
CA MET A 141 6.40 1.16 -0.96
C MET A 141 6.70 0.30 -2.19
N ILE A 142 5.83 -0.66 -2.51
CA ILE A 142 5.80 -1.34 -3.81
C ILE A 142 4.53 -0.90 -4.49
N GLU A 143 4.65 -0.08 -5.53
CA GLU A 143 3.47 0.56 -6.11
C GLU A 143 3.45 0.43 -7.64
N HIS A 144 2.25 0.23 -8.16
CA HIS A 144 1.98 0.39 -9.59
C HIS A 144 1.85 1.89 -9.89
N VAL A 145 2.59 2.35 -10.88
CA VAL A 145 2.65 3.78 -11.24
C VAL A 145 2.42 3.99 -12.74
N ARG A 146 2.08 5.21 -13.12
CA ARG A 146 2.03 5.62 -14.51
C ARG A 146 3.41 5.53 -15.14
N SER A 147 3.52 4.90 -16.32
CA SER A 147 4.76 4.88 -17.11
C SER A 147 5.19 6.29 -17.52
N GLU A 148 6.48 6.55 -17.44
CA GLU A 148 7.10 7.80 -17.95
C GLU A 148 7.30 7.76 -19.46
N ARG A 149 7.25 6.57 -20.09
CA ARG A 149 7.27 6.40 -21.54
C ARG A 149 5.98 6.96 -22.11
N GLN A 150 6.11 7.97 -22.97
CA GLN A 150 4.97 8.76 -23.46
C GLN A 150 3.84 7.90 -24.04
N LEU A 151 4.14 6.93 -24.89
CA LEU A 151 3.14 6.06 -25.51
C LEU A 151 2.40 5.20 -24.45
N ILE A 152 3.14 4.52 -23.59
CA ILE A 152 2.57 3.64 -22.56
C ILE A 152 1.77 4.46 -21.55
N GLY A 153 2.33 5.58 -21.08
CA GLY A 153 1.64 6.46 -20.13
C GLY A 153 0.35 7.05 -20.69
N THR A 154 0.32 7.41 -21.99
CA THR A 154 -0.90 7.88 -22.65
C THR A 154 -1.96 6.78 -22.75
N LEU A 155 -1.57 5.56 -23.10
CA LEU A 155 -2.50 4.41 -23.09
C LEU A 155 -3.06 4.15 -21.69
N MET A 156 -2.21 4.23 -20.65
CA MET A 156 -2.67 4.10 -19.25
C MET A 156 -3.67 5.21 -18.90
N ASP A 157 -3.48 6.44 -19.35
CA ASP A 157 -4.42 7.54 -19.11
C ASP A 157 -5.78 7.28 -19.79
N ILE A 158 -5.77 6.80 -21.05
CA ILE A 158 -6.99 6.49 -21.82
C ILE A 158 -7.79 5.36 -21.17
N PHE A 159 -7.12 4.30 -20.72
CA PHE A 159 -7.80 3.13 -20.12
C PHE A 159 -8.12 3.30 -18.64
N ASN A 160 -7.52 4.27 -17.95
CA ASN A 160 -7.72 4.46 -16.51
C ASN A 160 -9.20 4.52 -16.06
N PRO A 161 -10.12 5.21 -16.76
CA PRO A 161 -11.53 5.25 -16.34
C PRO A 161 -12.18 3.86 -16.26
N ILE A 162 -11.78 2.93 -17.15
CA ILE A 162 -12.29 1.54 -17.15
C ILE A 162 -11.82 0.82 -15.91
N PHE A 163 -10.52 0.91 -15.56
CA PHE A 163 -9.96 0.27 -14.37
C PHE A 163 -10.54 0.86 -13.08
N VAL A 164 -10.68 2.18 -13.01
CA VAL A 164 -11.34 2.84 -11.86
C VAL A 164 -12.79 2.39 -11.73
N GLY A 165 -13.52 2.26 -12.84
CA GLY A 165 -14.89 1.76 -12.85
C GLY A 165 -15.01 0.33 -12.33
N ALA A 166 -14.15 -0.56 -12.81
CA ALA A 166 -14.18 -1.99 -12.51
C ALA A 166 -13.61 -2.31 -11.11
N TYR A 167 -12.46 -1.75 -10.78
CA TYR A 167 -11.68 -2.15 -9.59
C TYR A 167 -11.55 -1.04 -8.53
N GLY A 168 -11.80 0.22 -8.88
CA GLY A 168 -11.57 1.35 -7.97
C GLY A 168 -10.11 1.79 -7.88
N ALA A 169 -9.23 1.21 -8.71
CA ALA A 169 -7.80 1.50 -8.72
C ALA A 169 -7.39 2.29 -9.96
N ASN A 170 -6.54 3.31 -9.77
CA ASN A 170 -5.96 4.10 -10.86
C ASN A 170 -4.68 3.43 -11.35
N ILE A 171 -4.63 3.06 -12.62
CA ILE A 171 -3.42 2.50 -13.23
C ILE A 171 -2.40 3.58 -13.62
N ASN A 172 -2.81 4.84 -13.68
CA ASN A 172 -2.00 5.98 -14.10
C ASN A 172 -1.55 6.88 -12.93
N ARG A 173 -1.44 6.34 -11.72
CA ARG A 173 -1.08 7.12 -10.53
C ARG A 173 0.37 7.62 -10.62
N ARG A 174 0.58 8.91 -10.40
CA ARG A 174 1.91 9.54 -10.34
C ARG A 174 2.45 9.51 -8.91
N THR A 175 2.68 8.31 -8.38
CA THR A 175 2.99 8.10 -6.96
C THR A 175 4.25 8.83 -6.52
N VAL A 176 5.32 8.83 -7.31
CA VAL A 176 6.57 9.56 -6.97
C VAL A 176 6.33 11.06 -6.85
N SER A 177 5.54 11.66 -7.75
CA SER A 177 5.16 13.08 -7.65
C SER A 177 4.33 13.36 -6.41
N ASN A 178 3.38 12.46 -6.06
CA ASN A 178 2.56 12.59 -4.86
C ASN A 178 3.41 12.54 -3.58
N ILE A 179 4.43 11.66 -3.54
CA ILE A 179 5.38 11.55 -2.43
C ILE A 179 6.14 12.88 -2.24
N LYS A 180 6.64 13.46 -3.34
CA LYS A 180 7.30 14.78 -3.30
C LYS A 180 6.33 15.88 -2.82
N SER A 181 5.09 15.86 -3.31
CA SER A 181 4.04 16.81 -2.88
C SER A 181 3.63 16.65 -1.42
N ALA A 182 3.80 15.47 -0.83
CA ALA A 182 3.59 15.24 0.59
C ALA A 182 4.76 15.72 1.47
N GLY A 183 5.83 16.25 0.86
CA GLY A 183 6.97 16.85 1.56
C GLY A 183 8.07 15.86 1.94
N PHE A 184 8.15 14.70 1.27
CA PHE A 184 9.29 13.80 1.41
C PHE A 184 10.45 14.25 0.54
N LYS A 185 11.69 14.15 1.05
CA LYS A 185 12.91 14.59 0.36
C LYS A 185 13.84 13.41 0.01
N ASN A 186 14.09 12.51 0.97
CA ASN A 186 15.02 11.40 0.82
C ASN A 186 14.33 10.19 0.20
N ILE A 187 14.14 10.21 -1.13
CA ILE A 187 13.35 9.23 -1.89
C ILE A 187 14.30 8.45 -2.81
N GLN A 188 14.37 7.13 -2.62
CA GLN A 188 15.09 6.22 -3.49
C GLN A 188 14.08 5.39 -4.29
N VAL A 189 14.19 5.41 -5.61
CA VAL A 189 13.23 4.73 -6.52
C VAL A 189 13.97 3.68 -7.33
N THR A 190 13.46 2.45 -7.34
CA THR A 190 13.98 1.34 -8.13
C THR A 190 12.85 0.74 -8.97
N ASP A 191 13.08 0.58 -10.26
CA ASP A 191 12.15 -0.07 -11.16
C ASP A 191 12.22 -1.58 -10.98
N LEU A 192 11.08 -2.19 -10.61
CA LEU A 192 10.97 -3.64 -10.42
C LEU A 192 10.47 -4.36 -11.68
N TRP A 193 9.57 -3.73 -12.41
CA TRP A 193 9.07 -4.23 -13.68
C TRP A 193 8.80 -3.06 -14.63
N LEU A 194 9.58 -2.99 -15.71
CA LEU A 194 9.60 -1.83 -16.58
C LEU A 194 9.76 -0.55 -15.75
N ASP A 195 9.03 0.51 -16.09
CA ASP A 195 8.89 1.72 -15.27
C ASP A 195 7.48 1.83 -14.63
N ILE A 196 6.74 0.69 -14.59
CA ILE A 196 5.34 0.62 -14.16
C ILE A 196 5.19 0.12 -12.71
N VAL A 197 6.06 -0.80 -12.27
CA VAL A 197 6.09 -1.24 -10.86
C VAL A 197 7.40 -0.77 -10.25
N LYS A 198 7.29 0.00 -9.18
CA LYS A 198 8.43 0.60 -8.51
C LYS A 198 8.50 0.19 -7.04
N LYS A 199 9.72 -0.07 -6.56
CA LYS A 199 10.04 -0.05 -5.14
C LYS A 199 10.52 1.35 -4.80
N ILE A 200 9.92 1.94 -3.78
CA ILE A 200 10.27 3.28 -3.30
C ILE A 200 10.63 3.15 -1.83
N VAL A 201 11.84 3.58 -1.49
CA VAL A 201 12.35 3.61 -0.13
C VAL A 201 12.53 5.07 0.28
N ILE A 202 12.00 5.43 1.43
CA ILE A 202 12.05 6.78 1.97
C ILE A 202 12.56 6.69 3.41
N VAL A 203 13.52 7.54 3.74
CA VAL A 203 13.88 7.81 5.13
C VAL A 203 13.12 9.06 5.54
N ASN A 204 12.26 8.92 6.57
CA ASN A 204 11.42 10.01 7.05
C ASN A 204 12.27 11.09 7.71
N SER A 205 12.11 12.33 7.27
CA SER A 205 12.80 13.48 7.86
C SER A 205 11.86 14.66 7.99
N PHE A 206 11.95 15.38 9.09
CA PHE A 206 11.11 16.55 9.41
C PHE A 206 11.77 17.87 9.07
N SER A 207 12.99 17.85 8.50
CA SER A 207 13.73 19.07 8.09
C SER A 207 13.25 19.60 6.74
#